data_57bd437ac87f60d23fe941c6be04c66a
#
_entry.id   57bd437ac87f60d23fe941c6be04c66a
#
_cell.length_a   1.000
_cell.length_b   1.000
_cell.length_c   1.000
_cell.angle_alpha   90.00
_cell.angle_beta   90.00
_cell.angle_gamma   90.00
#
_symmetry.space_group_name_H-M   'P 1'
#
loop_
_entity.id
_entity.type
_entity.pdbx_description
1 polymer ?
#
loop_
_entity_poly.entity_id
_entity_poly.type
_entity_poly.pdbx_seq_one_letter_code
_entity_poly.pdbx_strand_id
1 'polypeptide(L)'
;MKRKHKGRADIWIRVIALIATLTTIGAVAYVQFSGTDSKLEEAVTNLESGITTPSDSGTEPAPSDDVEEASSSYSGFFPIIDESNPVDKSYFEDAVFIGDSLLNGLKLNTEIGTVADWLVNDDMTVGSAKRISISTPSGSTTLMDALAAKKYAKVYVMMGINDLTAPAKDWAAQYEELLADIAKAQPDAIMYVMAVMPASEQAVARRESLGVQNIVAHNQALFKVLWANGYYYLDTWGQFADLHGYLASEDNTDGIHLTAAKYKEMYDYICGRTIEA
;
A
#
# COMPACT_ATOMS: atom_id res chain seq x y z
N MET A 1 -2.32 -28.66 -28.69
CA MET A 1 -2.09 -27.22 -28.53
C MET A 1 -1.26 -27.01 -27.27
N LYS A 2 0.02 -26.59 -27.39
CA LYS A 2 0.92 -26.37 -26.27
C LYS A 2 0.74 -24.92 -25.77
N ARG A 3 0.19 -24.72 -24.56
CA ARG A 3 0.20 -23.41 -23.87
C ARG A 3 1.64 -23.11 -23.45
N LYS A 4 2.20 -22.03 -23.99
CA LYS A 4 3.52 -21.50 -23.60
C LYS A 4 3.44 -20.91 -22.18
N HIS A 5 4.28 -21.39 -21.29
CA HIS A 5 4.55 -20.76 -20.00
C HIS A 5 5.26 -19.40 -20.22
N LYS A 6 4.45 -18.34 -20.25
CA LYS A 6 4.90 -16.95 -20.18
C LYS A 6 4.58 -16.46 -18.77
N GLY A 7 5.46 -16.63 -17.81
CA GLY A 7 4.99 -16.29 -16.49
C GLY A 7 6.06 -15.96 -15.44
N ARG A 8 7.24 -16.53 -15.51
CA ARG A 8 8.21 -16.35 -14.41
C ARG A 8 9.20 -15.20 -14.64
N ALA A 9 9.65 -15.00 -15.88
CA ALA A 9 10.57 -13.90 -16.21
C ALA A 9 9.88 -12.51 -16.11
N ASP A 10 8.62 -12.42 -16.54
CA ASP A 10 7.87 -11.15 -16.51
C ASP A 10 7.57 -10.68 -15.07
N ILE A 11 7.34 -11.61 -14.13
CA ILE A 11 7.11 -11.29 -12.71
C ILE A 11 8.40 -10.72 -12.08
N TRP A 12 9.54 -11.35 -12.34
CA TRP A 12 10.82 -10.88 -11.81
C TRP A 12 11.24 -9.52 -12.38
N ILE A 13 10.96 -9.28 -13.65
CA ILE A 13 11.20 -7.97 -14.30
C ILE A 13 10.33 -6.89 -13.64
N ARG A 14 9.08 -7.18 -13.32
CA ARG A 14 8.18 -6.23 -12.65
C ARG A 14 8.56 -5.97 -11.19
N VAL A 15 8.96 -7.01 -10.44
CA VAL A 15 9.48 -6.86 -9.07
C VAL A 15 10.77 -6.05 -9.04
N ILE A 16 11.70 -6.33 -9.95
CA ILE A 16 12.95 -5.57 -10.07
C ILE A 16 12.65 -4.13 -10.51
N ALA A 17 11.71 -3.92 -11.43
CA ALA A 17 11.29 -2.58 -11.84
C ALA A 17 10.62 -1.80 -10.69
N LEU A 18 9.78 -2.44 -9.87
CA LEU A 18 9.14 -1.82 -8.72
C LEU A 18 10.17 -1.49 -7.61
N ILE A 19 11.07 -2.41 -7.32
CA ILE A 19 12.17 -2.16 -6.37
C ILE A 19 13.11 -1.07 -6.91
N ALA A 20 13.38 -1.08 -8.22
CA ALA A 20 14.22 -0.05 -8.85
C ALA A 20 13.52 1.32 -8.87
N THR A 21 12.21 1.40 -9.11
CA THR A 21 11.46 2.67 -9.00
C THR A 21 11.39 3.18 -7.57
N LEU A 22 11.15 2.33 -6.59
CA LEU A 22 11.16 2.71 -5.17
C LEU A 22 12.55 3.14 -4.69
N THR A 23 13.62 2.49 -5.17
CA THR A 23 15.00 2.87 -4.83
C THR A 23 15.47 4.11 -5.59
N THR A 24 15.05 4.31 -6.86
CA THR A 24 15.38 5.52 -7.63
C THR A 24 14.63 6.74 -7.12
N ILE A 25 13.37 6.64 -6.74
CA ILE A 25 12.63 7.75 -6.11
C ILE A 25 13.26 8.10 -4.76
N GLY A 26 13.63 7.11 -3.95
CA GLY A 26 14.35 7.32 -2.69
C GLY A 26 15.75 7.93 -2.91
N ALA A 27 16.47 7.53 -3.94
CA ALA A 27 17.80 8.06 -4.27
C ALA A 27 17.73 9.48 -4.84
N VAL A 28 16.77 9.79 -5.70
CA VAL A 28 16.57 11.15 -6.26
C VAL A 28 16.17 12.12 -5.16
N ALA A 29 15.25 11.73 -4.26
CA ALA A 29 14.87 12.57 -3.12
C ALA A 29 16.06 12.80 -2.16
N TYR A 30 16.89 11.78 -1.92
CA TYR A 30 18.09 11.90 -1.08
C TYR A 30 19.12 12.85 -1.68
N VAL A 31 19.33 12.80 -3.00
CA VAL A 31 20.33 13.63 -3.71
C VAL A 31 19.89 15.09 -3.79
N GLN A 32 18.62 15.37 -4.04
CA GLN A 32 18.12 16.76 -4.04
C GLN A 32 18.21 17.42 -2.64
N PHE A 33 18.11 16.64 -1.56
CA PHE A 33 18.20 17.17 -0.20
C PHE A 33 19.65 17.32 0.32
N SER A 34 20.63 16.58 -0.23
CA SER A 34 22.02 16.55 0.26
C SER A 34 22.96 17.56 -0.39
N GLY A 35 22.53 18.30 -1.41
CA GLY A 35 23.23 19.50 -1.93
C GLY A 35 24.66 19.30 -2.46
N THR A 36 25.04 18.12 -2.98
CA THR A 36 26.37 17.90 -3.55
C THR A 36 26.32 17.06 -4.82
N ASP A 37 26.55 17.73 -5.98
CA ASP A 37 26.63 17.11 -7.31
C ASP A 37 27.73 16.03 -7.44
N SER A 38 28.77 16.07 -6.61
CA SER A 38 29.89 15.12 -6.65
C SER A 38 29.55 13.68 -6.23
N LYS A 39 28.52 13.49 -5.40
CA LYS A 39 28.10 12.16 -4.96
C LYS A 39 27.18 11.44 -5.96
N LEU A 40 26.57 12.20 -6.87
CA LEU A 40 25.74 11.63 -7.92
C LEU A 40 26.61 10.96 -9.00
N GLU A 41 27.70 11.60 -9.41
CA GLU A 41 28.64 11.04 -10.38
C GLU A 41 29.31 9.76 -9.84
N GLU A 42 29.65 9.73 -8.56
CA GLU A 42 30.23 8.55 -7.92
C GLU A 42 29.22 7.38 -7.80
N ALA A 43 27.97 7.67 -7.51
CA ALA A 43 26.90 6.67 -7.44
C ALA A 43 26.53 6.10 -8.82
N VAL A 44 26.49 6.94 -9.87
CA VAL A 44 26.24 6.52 -11.25
C VAL A 44 27.41 5.70 -11.78
N THR A 45 28.65 6.10 -11.51
CA THR A 45 29.86 5.37 -11.92
C THR A 45 29.96 3.99 -11.26
N ASN A 46 29.53 3.86 -10.00
CA ASN A 46 29.48 2.58 -9.29
C ASN A 46 28.35 1.66 -9.80
N LEU A 47 27.25 2.21 -10.31
CA LEU A 47 26.17 1.45 -10.96
C LEU A 47 26.58 0.96 -12.36
N GLU A 48 27.27 1.79 -13.15
CA GLU A 48 27.74 1.42 -14.49
C GLU A 48 28.90 0.40 -14.44
N SER A 49 29.75 0.44 -13.42
CA SER A 49 30.83 -0.53 -13.23
C SER A 49 30.37 -1.92 -12.74
N GLY A 50 29.14 -2.05 -12.27
CA GLY A 50 28.52 -3.31 -11.84
C GLY A 50 27.85 -4.12 -12.96
N ILE A 51 27.73 -3.58 -14.18
CA ILE A 51 27.17 -4.27 -15.33
C ILE A 51 28.28 -4.74 -16.26
N THR A 52 29.05 -5.75 -15.84
CA THR A 52 29.94 -6.51 -16.74
C THR A 52 29.26 -7.81 -17.12
N THR A 53 28.99 -7.96 -18.42
CA THR A 53 28.61 -9.26 -19.01
C THR A 53 29.74 -10.28 -18.79
N PRO A 54 29.43 -11.51 -18.37
CA PRO A 54 30.46 -12.53 -18.20
C PRO A 54 30.93 -13.03 -19.56
N SER A 55 32.21 -12.81 -19.88
CA SER A 55 32.95 -13.56 -20.89
C SER A 55 33.57 -14.76 -20.22
N ASP A 56 33.29 -15.91 -20.80
CA ASP A 56 33.70 -17.26 -20.46
C ASP A 56 35.23 -17.41 -20.31
N SER A 57 35.70 -17.93 -19.17
CA SER A 57 36.74 -18.97 -19.06
C SER A 57 37.16 -19.26 -17.61
N GLY A 58 36.82 -20.45 -17.12
CA GLY A 58 37.70 -21.31 -16.39
C GLY A 58 37.85 -21.13 -14.87
N THR A 59 37.46 -22.19 -14.19
CA THR A 59 37.93 -22.73 -12.89
C THR A 59 37.05 -22.39 -11.67
N GLU A 60 36.22 -23.37 -11.35
CA GLU A 60 35.43 -23.51 -10.11
C GLU A 60 36.36 -23.75 -8.90
N PRO A 61 36.14 -23.14 -7.76
CA PRO A 61 36.46 -23.69 -6.46
C PRO A 61 35.21 -24.31 -5.82
N ALA A 62 35.40 -25.46 -5.21
CA ALA A 62 34.38 -26.32 -4.59
C ALA A 62 33.54 -25.60 -3.52
N PRO A 63 32.23 -26.02 -3.33
CA PRO A 63 31.31 -25.42 -2.40
C PRO A 63 31.69 -25.77 -0.96
N SER A 64 31.73 -24.76 -0.08
CA SER A 64 31.67 -24.96 1.36
C SER A 64 30.20 -25.08 1.75
N ASP A 65 29.83 -26.25 2.27
CA ASP A 65 28.57 -26.51 2.95
C ASP A 65 28.47 -25.57 4.18
N ASP A 66 27.45 -24.72 4.21
CA ASP A 66 26.78 -24.18 5.36
C ASP A 66 26.00 -22.89 4.93
N VAL A 67 25.02 -23.06 4.04
CA VAL A 67 23.92 -22.11 3.90
C VAL A 67 22.64 -22.91 4.09
N GLU A 68 22.06 -22.85 5.28
CA GLU A 68 20.69 -23.29 5.49
C GLU A 68 19.79 -22.51 4.51
N GLU A 69 19.38 -23.21 3.46
CA GLU A 69 18.29 -22.76 2.59
C GLU A 69 17.02 -22.67 3.44
N ALA A 70 16.70 -21.45 3.89
CA ALA A 70 15.34 -21.11 4.22
C ALA A 70 14.53 -21.21 2.91
N SER A 71 14.08 -22.41 2.57
CA SER A 71 13.09 -22.62 1.51
C SER A 71 11.77 -22.05 2.00
N SER A 72 11.61 -20.72 1.91
CA SER A 72 10.32 -20.10 1.97
C SER A 72 9.55 -20.60 0.74
N SER A 73 8.53 -21.38 0.97
CA SER A 73 7.59 -21.81 -0.04
C SER A 73 6.85 -20.55 -0.55
N TYR A 74 7.39 -19.94 -1.61
CA TYR A 74 6.70 -18.87 -2.31
C TYR A 74 5.41 -19.44 -2.90
N SER A 75 4.28 -19.10 -2.33
CA SER A 75 2.95 -19.55 -2.75
C SER A 75 2.53 -19.06 -4.15
N GLY A 76 3.36 -18.32 -4.85
CA GLY A 76 3.03 -17.72 -6.14
C GLY A 76 2.06 -16.53 -6.05
N PHE A 77 1.63 -16.17 -4.85
CA PHE A 77 0.80 -14.99 -4.61
C PHE A 77 1.63 -13.70 -4.74
N PHE A 78 1.06 -12.70 -5.40
CA PHE A 78 1.62 -11.36 -5.49
C PHE A 78 0.53 -10.34 -5.13
N PRO A 79 0.79 -9.42 -4.18
CA PRO A 79 -0.26 -8.58 -3.59
C PRO A 79 -0.78 -7.48 -4.50
N ILE A 80 -0.06 -7.12 -5.58
CA ILE A 80 -0.49 -6.06 -6.51
C ILE A 80 -1.48 -6.62 -7.52
N ILE A 81 -2.60 -5.91 -7.67
CA ILE A 81 -3.64 -6.21 -8.65
C ILE A 81 -3.34 -5.43 -9.92
N ASP A 82 -3.24 -6.15 -11.04
CA ASP A 82 -3.13 -5.51 -12.36
C ASP A 82 -4.43 -4.75 -12.67
N GLU A 83 -4.32 -3.65 -13.41
CA GLU A 83 -5.49 -2.91 -13.87
C GLU A 83 -6.38 -3.79 -14.75
N SER A 84 -7.66 -3.78 -14.46
CA SER A 84 -8.71 -4.54 -15.15
C SER A 84 -9.80 -3.62 -15.68
N ASN A 85 -10.79 -4.17 -16.36
CA ASN A 85 -12.00 -3.42 -16.69
C ASN A 85 -12.67 -2.95 -15.39
N PRO A 86 -13.00 -1.66 -15.27
CA PRO A 86 -13.61 -1.14 -14.06
C PRO A 86 -14.94 -1.83 -13.77
N VAL A 87 -15.13 -2.21 -12.52
CA VAL A 87 -16.43 -2.67 -12.02
C VAL A 87 -17.37 -1.49 -11.75
N ASP A 88 -18.65 -1.73 -11.75
CA ASP A 88 -19.63 -0.76 -11.29
C ASP A 88 -19.84 -0.84 -9.76
N LYS A 89 -20.62 0.09 -9.20
CA LYS A 89 -20.84 0.18 -7.76
C LYS A 89 -21.49 -1.06 -7.13
N SER A 90 -22.20 -1.90 -7.90
CA SER A 90 -22.83 -3.11 -7.36
C SER A 90 -21.81 -4.12 -6.85
N TYR A 91 -20.58 -4.08 -7.37
CA TYR A 91 -19.47 -4.88 -6.86
C TYR A 91 -19.21 -4.66 -5.36
N PHE A 92 -19.57 -3.49 -4.83
CA PHE A 92 -19.30 -3.10 -3.44
C PHE A 92 -20.48 -3.31 -2.49
N GLU A 93 -21.62 -3.89 -2.95
CA GLU A 93 -22.82 -4.12 -2.12
C GLU A 93 -22.56 -5.04 -0.91
N ASP A 94 -21.60 -5.94 -1.05
CA ASP A 94 -21.16 -6.87 -0.01
C ASP A 94 -19.77 -6.51 0.57
N ALA A 95 -19.35 -5.27 0.38
CA ALA A 95 -18.07 -4.76 0.86
C ALA A 95 -18.23 -3.93 2.15
N VAL A 96 -17.17 -3.92 2.97
CA VAL A 96 -16.98 -2.98 4.07
C VAL A 96 -15.68 -2.22 3.92
N PHE A 97 -15.74 -0.91 4.19
CA PHE A 97 -14.59 -0.01 4.23
C PHE A 97 -14.27 0.35 5.68
N ILE A 98 -13.02 0.15 6.08
CA ILE A 98 -12.53 0.32 7.46
C ILE A 98 -11.38 1.31 7.46
N GLY A 99 -11.49 2.42 8.20
CA GLY A 99 -10.37 3.36 8.27
C GLY A 99 -10.70 4.74 8.82
N ASP A 100 -9.83 5.68 8.44
CA ASP A 100 -9.80 7.05 8.96
C ASP A 100 -10.57 8.07 8.10
N SER A 101 -10.29 9.34 8.29
CA SER A 101 -10.93 10.47 7.61
C SER A 101 -10.80 10.44 6.08
N LEU A 102 -9.75 9.82 5.52
CA LEU A 102 -9.59 9.69 4.07
C LEU A 102 -10.66 8.77 3.47
N LEU A 103 -10.97 7.66 4.14
CA LEU A 103 -12.10 6.81 3.73
C LEU A 103 -13.45 7.47 4.00
N ASN A 104 -13.58 8.27 5.06
CA ASN A 104 -14.78 9.08 5.27
C ASN A 104 -14.98 10.09 4.13
N GLY A 105 -13.90 10.69 3.64
CA GLY A 105 -13.92 11.54 2.45
C GLY A 105 -14.36 10.78 1.18
N LEU A 106 -13.86 9.56 0.95
CA LEU A 106 -14.29 8.70 -0.16
C LEU A 106 -15.79 8.39 -0.07
N LYS A 107 -16.27 8.01 1.12
CA LYS A 107 -17.71 7.77 1.40
C LYS A 107 -18.58 8.96 1.02
N LEU A 108 -18.17 10.17 1.40
CA LEU A 108 -18.98 11.38 1.24
C LEU A 108 -18.97 11.93 -0.19
N ASN A 109 -17.96 11.61 -0.99
CA ASN A 109 -17.75 12.20 -2.32
C ASN A 109 -17.97 11.24 -3.48
N THR A 110 -18.36 9.99 -3.22
CA THR A 110 -18.55 8.98 -4.26
C THR A 110 -19.84 8.19 -4.08
N GLU A 111 -20.29 7.54 -5.16
CA GLU A 111 -21.54 6.78 -5.15
C GLU A 111 -21.49 5.49 -4.31
N ILE A 112 -20.30 4.94 -4.05
CA ILE A 112 -20.17 3.77 -3.17
C ILE A 112 -20.50 4.09 -1.72
N GLY A 113 -20.51 5.37 -1.35
CA GLY A 113 -20.90 5.80 0.00
C GLY A 113 -22.31 5.37 0.43
N THR A 114 -23.19 5.10 -0.54
CA THR A 114 -24.57 4.66 -0.31
C THR A 114 -24.79 3.16 -0.54
N VAL A 115 -23.76 2.45 -0.99
CA VAL A 115 -23.87 1.03 -1.40
C VAL A 115 -23.12 0.12 -0.44
N ALA A 116 -21.86 0.45 -0.15
CA ALA A 116 -21.02 -0.31 0.78
C ALA A 116 -21.33 0.03 2.25
N ASP A 117 -20.88 -0.82 3.17
CA ASP A 117 -20.85 -0.51 4.60
C ASP A 117 -19.54 0.23 4.97
N TRP A 118 -19.63 1.09 5.97
CA TRP A 118 -18.52 1.96 6.39
C TRP A 118 -18.30 1.89 7.89
N LEU A 119 -17.12 1.43 8.27
CA LEU A 119 -16.64 1.39 9.66
C LEU A 119 -15.49 2.39 9.78
N VAL A 120 -15.83 3.67 9.74
CA VAL A 120 -14.87 4.78 9.69
C VAL A 120 -14.99 5.68 10.91
N ASN A 121 -13.84 6.20 11.34
CA ASN A 121 -13.73 7.26 12.34
C ASN A 121 -12.53 8.13 11.98
N ASP A 122 -12.71 9.45 11.91
CA ASP A 122 -11.70 10.39 11.40
C ASP A 122 -10.36 10.31 12.16
N ASP A 123 -10.41 10.00 13.45
CA ASP A 123 -9.23 9.87 14.32
C ASP A 123 -8.71 8.42 14.42
N MET A 124 -9.19 7.51 13.59
CA MET A 124 -8.78 6.10 13.66
C MET A 124 -7.30 5.96 13.35
N THR A 125 -6.63 5.20 14.23
CA THR A 125 -5.26 4.74 14.08
C THR A 125 -5.25 3.22 14.12
N VAL A 126 -4.18 2.59 13.65
CA VAL A 126 -3.98 1.13 13.76
C VAL A 126 -4.11 0.69 15.24
N GLY A 127 -3.45 1.45 16.13
CA GLY A 127 -3.47 1.17 17.57
C GLY A 127 -4.82 1.39 18.27
N SER A 128 -5.69 2.25 17.72
CA SER A 128 -7.02 2.55 18.30
C SER A 128 -8.16 1.79 17.65
N ALA A 129 -7.98 1.23 16.45
CA ALA A 129 -9.05 0.70 15.58
C ALA A 129 -10.02 -0.27 16.29
N LYS A 130 -9.50 -1.15 17.14
CA LYS A 130 -10.33 -2.11 17.90
C LYS A 130 -11.13 -1.50 19.06
N ARG A 131 -10.80 -0.29 19.51
CA ARG A 131 -11.35 0.35 20.71
C ARG A 131 -12.11 1.63 20.43
N ILE A 132 -11.81 2.29 19.31
CA ILE A 132 -12.47 3.55 18.94
C ILE A 132 -13.93 3.30 18.65
N SER A 133 -14.79 4.24 19.07
CA SER A 133 -16.21 4.18 18.79
C SER A 133 -16.49 4.56 17.36
N ILE A 134 -17.27 3.76 16.66
CA ILE A 134 -17.65 3.97 15.26
C ILE A 134 -19.13 4.26 15.21
N SER A 135 -19.53 5.37 14.59
CA SER A 135 -20.92 5.72 14.35
C SER A 135 -21.45 4.99 13.11
N THR A 136 -22.55 4.24 13.28
CA THR A 136 -23.25 3.57 12.19
C THR A 136 -24.72 4.00 12.19
N PRO A 137 -25.48 3.73 11.12
CA PRO A 137 -26.94 3.99 11.13
C PRO A 137 -27.70 3.29 12.26
N SER A 138 -27.15 2.18 12.77
CA SER A 138 -27.74 1.40 13.88
C SER A 138 -27.29 1.87 15.26
N GLY A 139 -26.43 2.88 15.35
CA GLY A 139 -25.88 3.40 16.60
C GLY A 139 -24.36 3.26 16.68
N SER A 140 -23.82 3.42 17.88
CA SER A 140 -22.38 3.35 18.13
C SER A 140 -21.93 1.89 18.33
N THR A 141 -20.80 1.51 17.73
CA THR A 141 -20.24 0.15 17.80
C THR A 141 -18.73 0.17 17.87
N THR A 142 -18.10 -0.96 18.14
CA THR A 142 -16.67 -1.17 17.91
C THR A 142 -16.43 -1.87 16.56
N LEU A 143 -15.22 -1.81 16.04
CA LEU A 143 -14.85 -2.50 14.79
C LEU A 143 -15.19 -4.00 14.88
N MET A 144 -14.75 -4.66 15.93
CA MET A 144 -14.90 -6.12 16.05
C MET A 144 -16.36 -6.55 16.26
N ASP A 145 -17.16 -5.77 16.99
CA ASP A 145 -18.60 -6.06 17.16
C ASP A 145 -19.34 -5.91 15.83
N ALA A 146 -19.03 -4.89 15.04
CA ALA A 146 -19.62 -4.70 13.72
C ALA A 146 -19.27 -5.85 12.77
N LEU A 147 -18.00 -6.27 12.74
CA LEU A 147 -17.53 -7.39 11.90
C LEU A 147 -18.10 -8.74 12.37
N ALA A 148 -18.40 -8.90 13.65
CA ALA A 148 -19.08 -10.10 14.16
C ALA A 148 -20.56 -10.15 13.76
N ALA A 149 -21.20 -8.99 13.60
CA ALA A 149 -22.63 -8.89 13.30
C ALA A 149 -22.98 -9.15 11.83
N LYS A 150 -22.05 -8.94 10.87
CA LYS A 150 -22.29 -9.10 9.43
C LYS A 150 -21.08 -9.73 8.75
N LYS A 151 -21.33 -10.58 7.75
CA LYS A 151 -20.30 -11.14 6.86
C LYS A 151 -20.21 -10.32 5.58
N TYR A 152 -18.99 -10.16 5.11
CA TYR A 152 -18.67 -9.41 3.89
C TYR A 152 -17.86 -10.30 2.94
N ALA A 153 -18.06 -10.13 1.65
CA ALA A 153 -17.23 -10.77 0.64
C ALA A 153 -15.92 -10.00 0.40
N LYS A 154 -15.94 -8.69 0.71
CA LYS A 154 -14.79 -7.82 0.50
C LYS A 154 -14.57 -6.88 1.68
N VAL A 155 -13.31 -6.74 2.10
CA VAL A 155 -12.90 -5.83 3.17
C VAL A 155 -11.84 -4.91 2.61
N TYR A 156 -12.09 -3.61 2.63
CA TYR A 156 -11.16 -2.56 2.25
C TYR A 156 -10.65 -1.85 3.50
N VAL A 157 -9.34 -1.80 3.69
CA VAL A 157 -8.73 -1.17 4.87
C VAL A 157 -7.81 -0.04 4.44
N MET A 158 -7.98 1.14 5.02
CA MET A 158 -7.09 2.29 4.82
C MET A 158 -6.96 3.06 6.13
N MET A 159 -5.77 3.08 6.69
CA MET A 159 -5.40 3.90 7.84
C MET A 159 -3.89 4.02 7.93
N GLY A 160 -3.41 4.98 8.70
CA GLY A 160 -1.98 5.17 8.91
C GLY A 160 -1.54 6.63 8.86
N ILE A 161 -2.29 7.51 8.19
CA ILE A 161 -1.95 8.95 8.14
C ILE A 161 -1.90 9.58 9.53
N ASN A 162 -2.65 9.01 10.49
CA ASN A 162 -2.70 9.44 11.88
C ASN A 162 -1.61 8.80 12.75
N ASP A 163 -0.89 7.77 12.27
CA ASP A 163 0.05 6.95 13.04
C ASP A 163 1.53 7.24 12.77
N LEU A 164 1.86 8.11 11.83
CA LEU A 164 3.21 8.29 11.26
C LEU A 164 4.30 8.80 12.25
N THR A 165 3.99 8.92 13.52
CA THR A 165 4.98 9.20 14.57
C THR A 165 5.60 7.91 15.14
N ALA A 166 4.98 6.76 14.94
CA ALA A 166 5.52 5.46 15.32
C ALA A 166 6.62 5.01 14.35
N PRO A 167 7.61 4.24 14.80
CA PRO A 167 8.53 3.58 13.87
C PRO A 167 7.79 2.65 12.91
N ALA A 168 8.11 2.71 11.61
CA ALA A 168 7.39 1.95 10.56
C ALA A 168 7.33 0.43 10.84
N LYS A 169 8.39 -0.14 11.41
CA LYS A 169 8.43 -1.57 11.79
C LYS A 169 7.40 -1.91 12.87
N ASP A 170 7.32 -1.09 13.91
CA ASP A 170 6.43 -1.35 15.07
C ASP A 170 4.98 -1.11 14.67
N TRP A 171 4.74 -0.08 13.85
CA TRP A 171 3.44 0.19 13.26
C TRP A 171 2.97 -0.96 12.36
N ALA A 172 3.84 -1.47 11.48
CA ALA A 172 3.49 -2.58 10.60
C ALA A 172 3.17 -3.87 11.36
N ALA A 173 3.87 -4.16 12.47
CA ALA A 173 3.55 -5.29 13.34
C ALA A 173 2.16 -5.14 13.97
N GLN A 174 1.79 -3.96 14.44
CA GLN A 174 0.44 -3.69 14.95
C GLN A 174 -0.63 -3.79 13.85
N TYR A 175 -0.28 -3.36 12.63
CA TYR A 175 -1.19 -3.48 11.47
C TYR A 175 -1.42 -4.96 11.11
N GLU A 176 -0.36 -5.78 11.14
CA GLU A 176 -0.46 -7.23 10.92
C GLU A 176 -1.41 -7.89 11.91
N GLU A 177 -1.28 -7.58 13.21
CA GLU A 177 -2.19 -8.09 14.24
C GLU A 177 -3.65 -7.65 14.00
N LEU A 178 -3.87 -6.39 13.61
CA LEU A 178 -5.20 -5.88 13.29
C LEU A 178 -5.81 -6.61 12.08
N LEU A 179 -5.03 -6.76 10.99
CA LEU A 179 -5.48 -7.45 9.79
C LEU A 179 -5.77 -8.93 10.06
N ALA A 180 -4.98 -9.59 10.91
CA ALA A 180 -5.24 -10.98 11.32
C ALA A 180 -6.55 -11.11 12.10
N ASP A 181 -6.86 -10.16 13.01
CA ASP A 181 -8.15 -10.15 13.73
C ASP A 181 -9.33 -9.90 12.78
N ILE A 182 -9.19 -8.99 11.81
CA ILE A 182 -10.19 -8.72 10.77
C ILE A 182 -10.42 -9.98 9.91
N ALA A 183 -9.34 -10.59 9.41
CA ALA A 183 -9.42 -11.81 8.60
C ALA A 183 -10.06 -12.97 9.36
N LYS A 184 -9.76 -13.11 10.67
CA LYS A 184 -10.42 -14.10 11.53
C LYS A 184 -11.94 -13.84 11.67
N ALA A 185 -12.35 -12.57 11.73
CA ALA A 185 -13.75 -12.20 11.77
C ALA A 185 -14.45 -12.37 10.42
N GLN A 186 -13.70 -12.27 9.31
CA GLN A 186 -14.18 -12.32 7.92
C GLN A 186 -13.35 -13.32 7.10
N PRO A 187 -13.41 -14.64 7.40
CA PRO A 187 -12.46 -15.63 6.85
C PRO A 187 -12.59 -15.86 5.34
N ASP A 188 -13.75 -15.56 4.77
CA ASP A 188 -14.04 -15.76 3.36
C ASP A 188 -13.92 -14.48 2.53
N ALA A 189 -13.58 -13.34 3.17
CA ALA A 189 -13.50 -12.06 2.50
C ALA A 189 -12.18 -11.86 1.77
N ILE A 190 -12.24 -11.25 0.59
CA ILE A 190 -11.06 -10.72 -0.09
C ILE A 190 -10.61 -9.46 0.66
N MET A 191 -9.34 -9.46 1.12
CA MET A 191 -8.76 -8.36 1.88
C MET A 191 -7.98 -7.42 0.95
N TYR A 192 -8.44 -6.17 0.83
CA TYR A 192 -7.77 -5.08 0.12
C TYR A 192 -7.25 -4.06 1.13
N VAL A 193 -5.96 -3.77 1.09
CA VAL A 193 -5.35 -2.78 1.98
C VAL A 193 -4.70 -1.69 1.15
N MET A 194 -5.10 -0.46 1.41
CA MET A 194 -4.63 0.71 0.70
C MET A 194 -3.38 1.28 1.35
N ALA A 195 -2.46 1.78 0.53
CA ALA A 195 -1.28 2.51 1.00
C ALA A 195 -1.66 3.75 1.82
N VAL A 196 -0.79 4.14 2.72
CA VAL A 196 -0.85 5.47 3.35
C VAL A 196 -0.63 6.52 2.25
N MET A 197 -1.57 7.45 2.13
CA MET A 197 -1.59 8.50 1.11
C MET A 197 -0.41 9.48 1.24
N PRO A 198 0.02 10.13 0.13
CA PRO A 198 0.94 11.24 0.21
C PRO A 198 0.29 12.43 0.93
N ALA A 199 1.12 13.28 1.52
CA ALA A 199 0.72 14.58 2.05
C ALA A 199 1.33 15.71 1.21
N SER A 200 0.73 16.89 1.21
CA SER A 200 1.30 18.04 0.51
C SER A 200 2.57 18.55 1.19
N GLU A 201 3.45 19.20 0.45
CA GLU A 201 4.65 19.84 0.96
C GLU A 201 4.34 20.79 2.13
N GLN A 202 3.24 21.54 2.04
CA GLN A 202 2.78 22.44 3.10
C GLN A 202 2.35 21.71 4.36
N ALA A 203 1.73 20.54 4.25
CA ALA A 203 1.37 19.73 5.40
C ALA A 203 2.61 19.13 6.07
N VAL A 204 3.59 18.68 5.29
CA VAL A 204 4.88 18.21 5.78
C VAL A 204 5.62 19.30 6.56
N ALA A 205 5.62 20.54 6.05
CA ALA A 205 6.22 21.68 6.75
C ALA A 205 5.59 21.96 8.13
N ARG A 206 4.33 21.60 8.32
CA ARG A 206 3.61 21.74 9.61
C ARG A 206 3.74 20.52 10.51
N ARG A 207 3.89 19.32 9.93
CA ARG A 207 3.96 18.04 10.63
C ARG A 207 5.00 17.15 9.92
N GLU A 208 6.23 17.16 10.41
CA GLU A 208 7.37 16.44 9.83
C GLU A 208 7.13 14.93 9.65
N SER A 209 6.33 14.32 10.53
CA SER A 209 5.98 12.91 10.40
C SER A 209 5.22 12.57 9.10
N LEU A 210 4.65 13.54 8.39
CA LEU A 210 4.05 13.38 7.07
C LEU A 210 5.10 13.35 5.93
N GLY A 211 6.39 13.43 6.24
CA GLY A 211 7.46 13.48 5.26
C GLY A 211 7.47 12.26 4.33
N VAL A 212 7.78 12.48 3.06
CA VAL A 212 7.80 11.48 1.98
C VAL A 212 8.53 10.21 2.39
N GLN A 213 9.76 10.34 2.93
CA GLN A 213 10.56 9.18 3.34
C GLN A 213 9.91 8.35 4.44
N ASN A 214 9.21 9.01 5.37
CA ASN A 214 8.51 8.33 6.45
C ASN A 214 7.30 7.56 5.93
N ILE A 215 6.47 8.19 5.07
CA ILE A 215 5.33 7.52 4.44
C ILE A 215 5.80 6.33 3.59
N VAL A 216 6.85 6.51 2.78
CA VAL A 216 7.43 5.42 1.97
C VAL A 216 7.90 4.27 2.85
N ALA A 217 8.57 4.55 3.98
CA ALA A 217 9.02 3.50 4.91
C ALA A 217 7.83 2.72 5.51
N HIS A 218 6.73 3.40 5.86
CA HIS A 218 5.51 2.76 6.36
C HIS A 218 4.85 1.90 5.27
N ASN A 219 4.73 2.41 4.04
CA ASN A 219 4.15 1.67 2.92
C ASN A 219 4.99 0.44 2.53
N GLN A 220 6.32 0.54 2.58
CA GLN A 220 7.22 -0.61 2.36
C GLN A 220 7.06 -1.69 3.44
N ALA A 221 6.92 -1.27 4.70
CA ALA A 221 6.68 -2.20 5.81
C ALA A 221 5.30 -2.87 5.69
N LEU A 222 4.26 -2.10 5.35
CA LEU A 222 2.91 -2.61 5.08
C LEU A 222 2.91 -3.62 3.93
N PHE A 223 3.54 -3.31 2.80
CA PHE A 223 3.62 -4.19 1.65
C PHE A 223 4.18 -5.59 2.01
N LYS A 224 5.23 -5.62 2.86
CA LYS A 224 5.81 -6.90 3.33
C LYS A 224 4.80 -7.71 4.15
N VAL A 225 4.05 -7.06 5.02
CA VAL A 225 2.98 -7.70 5.80
C VAL A 225 1.93 -8.29 4.88
N LEU A 226 1.46 -7.52 3.89
CA LEU A 226 0.41 -7.97 2.98
C LEU A 226 0.87 -9.14 2.12
N TRP A 227 2.10 -9.10 1.62
CA TRP A 227 2.67 -10.20 0.85
C TRP A 227 2.78 -11.49 1.68
N ALA A 228 3.26 -11.37 2.92
CA ALA A 228 3.41 -12.52 3.81
C ALA A 228 2.08 -13.18 4.17
N ASN A 229 0.99 -12.40 4.25
CA ASN A 229 -0.31 -12.86 4.70
C ASN A 229 -1.33 -13.10 3.56
N GLY A 230 -0.96 -12.88 2.29
CA GLY A 230 -1.86 -13.11 1.16
C GLY A 230 -2.95 -12.06 1.00
N TYR A 231 -2.73 -10.80 1.43
CA TYR A 231 -3.67 -9.69 1.28
C TYR A 231 -3.29 -8.81 0.10
N TYR A 232 -4.27 -8.22 -0.58
CA TYR A 232 -4.03 -7.37 -1.74
C TYR A 232 -3.67 -5.93 -1.34
N TYR A 233 -2.71 -5.37 -2.06
CA TYR A 233 -2.23 -4.00 -1.89
C TYR A 233 -2.78 -3.09 -2.98
N LEU A 234 -3.43 -2.01 -2.60
CA LEU A 234 -3.83 -0.92 -3.48
C LEU A 234 -2.88 0.27 -3.27
N ASP A 235 -2.04 0.55 -4.27
CA ASP A 235 -1.02 1.60 -4.20
C ASP A 235 -1.62 3.00 -4.39
N THR A 236 -2.40 3.42 -3.42
CA THR A 236 -2.96 4.77 -3.40
C THR A 236 -1.89 5.86 -3.22
N TRP A 237 -0.73 5.54 -2.65
CA TRP A 237 0.39 6.49 -2.61
C TRP A 237 0.95 6.75 -4.02
N GLY A 238 1.29 5.70 -4.76
CA GLY A 238 1.82 5.83 -6.12
C GLY A 238 0.83 6.44 -7.10
N GLN A 239 -0.48 6.28 -6.87
CA GLN A 239 -1.54 6.88 -7.70
C GLN A 239 -1.63 8.40 -7.53
N PHE A 240 -1.38 8.94 -6.32
CA PHE A 240 -1.65 10.34 -5.98
C PHE A 240 -0.40 11.17 -5.67
N ALA A 241 0.78 10.55 -5.55
CA ALA A 241 2.03 11.26 -5.37
C ALA A 241 2.52 11.88 -6.69
N ASP A 242 2.99 13.11 -6.61
CA ASP A 242 3.71 13.76 -7.70
C ASP A 242 5.15 13.16 -7.84
N LEU A 243 5.94 13.71 -8.77
CA LEU A 243 7.32 13.27 -9.02
C LEU A 243 8.26 13.45 -7.81
N HIS A 244 7.86 14.26 -6.83
CA HIS A 244 8.59 14.50 -5.59
C HIS A 244 8.05 13.70 -4.40
N GLY A 245 6.96 12.96 -4.61
CA GLY A 245 6.30 12.14 -3.59
C GLY A 245 5.26 12.91 -2.75
N TYR A 246 4.89 14.13 -3.14
CA TYR A 246 3.91 14.95 -2.46
C TYR A 246 2.53 14.83 -3.12
N LEU A 247 1.48 15.08 -2.33
CA LEU A 247 0.15 15.35 -2.85
C LEU A 247 0.13 16.77 -3.42
N ALA A 248 -0.22 16.91 -4.71
CA ALA A 248 -0.27 18.21 -5.35
C ALA A 248 -1.23 19.18 -4.64
N SER A 249 -0.87 20.47 -4.59
CA SER A 249 -1.64 21.47 -3.83
C SER A 249 -3.05 21.67 -4.34
N GLU A 250 -3.29 21.48 -5.64
CA GLU A 250 -4.61 21.55 -6.28
C GLU A 250 -5.48 20.33 -6.03
N ASP A 251 -4.89 19.22 -5.59
CA ASP A 251 -5.57 17.95 -5.41
C ASP A 251 -6.09 17.74 -3.99
N ASN A 252 -5.75 18.64 -3.08
CA ASN A 252 -6.11 18.55 -1.67
C ASN A 252 -6.78 19.81 -1.14
N THR A 253 -7.45 19.71 0.02
CA THR A 253 -8.16 20.81 0.69
C THR A 253 -7.40 21.41 1.86
N ASP A 254 -6.55 20.64 2.53
CA ASP A 254 -5.83 21.04 3.75
C ASP A 254 -4.39 20.47 3.83
N GLY A 255 -3.98 19.77 2.78
CA GLY A 255 -2.70 19.13 2.66
C GLY A 255 -2.73 17.61 2.87
N ILE A 256 -3.87 17.03 3.25
CA ILE A 256 -4.08 15.60 3.50
C ILE A 256 -5.34 15.10 2.79
N HIS A 257 -6.47 15.78 2.99
CA HIS A 257 -7.74 15.36 2.44
C HIS A 257 -7.86 15.77 0.98
N LEU A 258 -8.32 14.84 0.15
CA LEU A 258 -8.49 15.06 -1.28
C LEU A 258 -9.63 16.03 -1.58
N THR A 259 -9.56 16.67 -2.74
CA THR A 259 -10.73 17.35 -3.31
C THR A 259 -11.78 16.32 -3.75
N ALA A 260 -13.04 16.74 -3.92
CA ALA A 260 -14.12 15.87 -4.37
C ALA A 260 -13.80 15.20 -5.74
N ALA A 261 -13.13 15.92 -6.64
CA ALA A 261 -12.69 15.36 -7.92
C ALA A 261 -11.66 14.23 -7.73
N LYS A 262 -10.73 14.40 -6.80
CA LYS A 262 -9.70 13.40 -6.51
C LYS A 262 -10.23 12.20 -5.73
N TYR A 263 -11.25 12.36 -4.89
CA TYR A 263 -11.96 11.20 -4.32
C TYR A 263 -12.67 10.40 -5.41
N LYS A 264 -13.18 11.05 -6.46
CA LYS A 264 -13.72 10.33 -7.61
C LYS A 264 -12.64 9.55 -8.37
N GLU A 265 -11.46 10.13 -8.59
CA GLU A 265 -10.31 9.41 -9.18
C GLU A 265 -9.89 8.22 -8.31
N MET A 266 -9.92 8.36 -6.98
CA MET A 266 -9.65 7.26 -6.05
C MET A 266 -10.68 6.13 -6.19
N TYR A 267 -11.94 6.49 -6.36
CA TYR A 267 -13.00 5.51 -6.64
C TYR A 267 -12.76 4.80 -7.97
N ASP A 268 -12.49 5.55 -9.04
CA ASP A 268 -12.21 4.99 -10.37
C ASP A 268 -10.96 4.07 -10.32
N TYR A 269 -9.93 4.43 -9.54
CA TYR A 269 -8.75 3.59 -9.30
C TYR A 269 -9.09 2.27 -8.62
N ILE A 270 -9.95 2.30 -7.60
CA ILE A 270 -10.40 1.11 -6.87
C ILE A 270 -11.24 0.21 -7.78
N CYS A 271 -12.15 0.79 -8.57
CA CYS A 271 -12.99 0.05 -9.53
C CYS A 271 -12.17 -0.72 -10.56
N GLY A 272 -11.02 -0.18 -11.00
CA GLY A 272 -10.14 -0.81 -11.97
C GLY A 272 -9.17 -1.83 -11.38
N ARG A 273 -9.20 -2.11 -10.06
CA ARG A 273 -8.27 -3.02 -9.38
C ARG A 273 -9.00 -3.94 -8.43
N THR A 274 -9.73 -4.88 -9.02
CA THR A 274 -10.58 -5.82 -8.31
C THR A 274 -10.25 -7.26 -8.67
N ILE A 275 -10.58 -8.16 -7.77
CA ILE A 275 -10.50 -9.62 -7.96
C ILE A 275 -11.91 -10.14 -8.14
N GLU A 276 -12.14 -10.95 -9.17
CA GLU A 276 -13.38 -11.70 -9.32
C GLU A 276 -13.51 -12.69 -8.16
N ALA A 277 -14.65 -12.67 -7.47
CA ALA A 277 -14.97 -13.52 -6.33
C ALA A 277 -15.45 -14.91 -6.77
#